data_9494713961ecab2b994a6703351dab91
#
_entry.id   9494713961ecab2b994a6703351dab91
#
_cell.length_a   1.000
_cell.length_b   1.000
_cell.length_c   1.000
_cell.angle_alpha   90.00
_cell.angle_beta   90.00
_cell.angle_gamma   90.00
#
_symmetry.space_group_name_H-M   'P 1'
#
loop_
_entity.id
_entity.type
_entity.pdbx_description
1 polymer ?
#
loop_
_entity_poly.entity_id
_entity_poly.type
_entity_poly.pdbx_seq_one_letter_code
_entity_poly.pdbx_strand_id
1 'polypeptide(L)'
;MKKIAYIVLAGIISGFVSCKSLDSIYEEYIVPNGLSYPAIALDAEAHPGNKRIEIAWRNGADPKVTKARISWNNDTEWTEIDNITPEMDVISRIIEPLEEDTYTFMIRTYDAKGNVSVPVEVTGAVYGELYGRSLVNRSVKSALYDNDESVFQLEWNSADATEVGIELSYTDVSGSSRTLPVDPSETAATISDLKVGEPVFYTTAYKPDSLAIDVFYAPKVQIPYYADITEMVLKNCEAPFELGDIIGWDRFIFRDLKYWTADEQIQKQGATDNVSFFAFFVYNGFANFYSPLASLTNAKLYQTVELEAGTYKFNVFPLDVVTAWGTLADITIAANVGSNLPDVDNLDQALNYTRRYAVSTADMFSVTFNVPEKSFVSIGFIVNMGEGYLNFSKVELFKEF
;
A
#
# COMPACT_ATOMS: atom_id res chain seq x y z
N MET A 1 -110.23 9.82 -33.58
CA MET A 1 -109.00 10.01 -34.29
C MET A 1 -108.22 11.31 -33.86
N LYS A 2 -108.88 12.35 -33.43
CA LYS A 2 -108.16 13.61 -32.99
C LYS A 2 -107.39 13.50 -31.65
N LYS A 3 -107.81 12.66 -30.72
CA LYS A 3 -107.15 12.47 -29.40
C LYS A 3 -105.90 11.63 -29.48
N ILE A 4 -105.74 10.73 -30.43
CA ILE A 4 -104.52 9.93 -30.63
C ILE A 4 -103.45 10.77 -31.30
N ALA A 5 -103.78 11.74 -32.16
CA ALA A 5 -102.83 12.67 -32.80
C ALA A 5 -102.11 13.61 -31.81
N TYR A 6 -102.77 14.03 -30.73
CA TYR A 6 -102.18 14.82 -29.67
C TYR A 6 -101.22 14.05 -28.75
N ILE A 7 -101.50 12.78 -28.52
CA ILE A 7 -100.60 11.94 -27.67
C ILE A 7 -99.32 11.57 -28.45
N VAL A 8 -99.40 11.31 -29.74
CA VAL A 8 -98.23 11.09 -30.57
C VAL A 8 -97.40 12.35 -30.74
N LEU A 9 -98.00 13.51 -30.87
CA LEU A 9 -97.34 14.82 -30.99
C LEU A 9 -96.69 15.24 -29.68
N ALA A 10 -97.28 14.97 -28.51
CA ALA A 10 -96.71 15.19 -27.16
C ALA A 10 -95.46 14.23 -26.90
N GLY A 11 -95.53 13.01 -27.36
CA GLY A 11 -94.44 12.01 -27.23
C GLY A 11 -93.19 12.39 -28.06
N ILE A 12 -93.42 13.02 -29.23
CA ILE A 12 -92.28 13.44 -30.10
C ILE A 12 -91.60 14.73 -29.53
N ILE A 13 -92.32 15.60 -28.87
CA ILE A 13 -91.76 16.84 -28.30
C ILE A 13 -91.01 16.56 -27.02
N SER A 14 -91.29 15.50 -26.25
CA SER A 14 -90.52 15.10 -25.05
C SER A 14 -89.20 14.39 -25.36
N GLY A 15 -88.96 13.94 -26.61
CA GLY A 15 -87.72 13.27 -27.03
C GLY A 15 -86.55 14.22 -27.37
N PHE A 16 -86.77 15.56 -27.45
CA PHE A 16 -85.76 16.52 -27.81
C PHE A 16 -85.11 17.31 -26.66
N VAL A 17 -85.37 16.98 -25.40
CA VAL A 17 -84.85 17.73 -24.24
C VAL A 17 -83.75 16.99 -23.52
N SER A 18 -83.23 15.88 -24.05
CA SER A 18 -82.18 15.11 -23.35
C SER A 18 -81.00 14.79 -24.28
N CYS A 19 -80.31 15.84 -24.69
CA CYS A 19 -78.89 15.73 -25.09
C CYS A 19 -78.17 16.94 -24.52
N LYS A 20 -77.82 16.88 -23.24
CA LYS A 20 -76.54 17.53 -22.84
C LYS A 20 -75.48 16.78 -23.65
N SER A 21 -74.73 17.55 -24.49
CA SER A 21 -73.65 16.97 -25.26
C SER A 21 -72.73 16.21 -24.29
N LEU A 22 -72.35 15.01 -24.66
CA LEU A 22 -71.32 14.26 -23.87
C LEU A 22 -70.05 15.11 -23.61
N ASP A 23 -69.79 16.04 -24.46
CA ASP A 23 -68.68 16.99 -24.37
C ASP A 23 -68.76 17.89 -23.12
N SER A 24 -69.99 18.27 -22.65
CA SER A 24 -70.11 19.13 -21.46
C SER A 24 -69.64 18.45 -20.16
N ILE A 25 -69.50 17.16 -20.14
CA ILE A 25 -68.96 16.40 -18.97
C ILE A 25 -67.43 16.49 -18.95
N TYR A 26 -66.81 16.71 -20.08
CA TYR A 26 -65.35 16.77 -20.22
C TYR A 26 -64.86 18.19 -20.43
N GLU A 27 -65.72 19.21 -20.65
CA GLU A 27 -65.33 20.61 -20.83
C GLU A 27 -64.50 21.14 -19.66
N GLU A 28 -64.76 20.66 -18.45
CA GLU A 28 -64.00 21.01 -17.23
C GLU A 28 -62.57 20.44 -17.24
N TYR A 29 -62.30 19.41 -18.05
CA TYR A 29 -61.03 18.76 -18.19
C TYR A 29 -60.29 19.10 -19.50
N ILE A 30 -60.94 19.87 -20.39
CA ILE A 30 -60.33 20.31 -21.64
C ILE A 30 -59.51 21.58 -21.38
N VAL A 31 -58.20 21.45 -21.41
CA VAL A 31 -57.29 22.60 -21.36
C VAL A 31 -57.38 23.29 -22.74
N PRO A 32 -57.85 24.56 -22.82
CA PRO A 32 -57.88 25.30 -24.08
C PRO A 32 -56.47 25.36 -24.70
N ASN A 33 -56.35 24.97 -25.97
CA ASN A 33 -55.10 24.84 -26.74
C ASN A 33 -54.18 23.64 -26.39
N GLY A 34 -54.65 22.67 -25.54
CA GLY A 34 -53.88 21.54 -25.11
C GLY A 34 -52.79 21.90 -24.10
N LEU A 35 -52.17 20.87 -23.48
CA LEU A 35 -50.96 21.03 -22.68
C LEU A 35 -49.75 20.93 -23.62
N SER A 36 -48.89 21.93 -23.62
CA SER A 36 -47.62 21.89 -24.33
C SER A 36 -46.52 21.55 -23.31
N TYR A 37 -45.88 20.45 -23.48
CA TYR A 37 -44.75 20.04 -22.66
C TYR A 37 -43.45 20.32 -23.42
N PRO A 38 -42.49 21.06 -22.88
CA PRO A 38 -41.12 21.10 -23.43
C PRO A 38 -40.46 19.70 -23.36
N ALA A 39 -39.43 19.50 -24.18
CA ALA A 39 -38.68 18.27 -24.19
C ALA A 39 -38.06 17.99 -22.81
N ILE A 40 -37.99 16.72 -22.44
CA ILE A 40 -37.36 16.26 -21.19
C ILE A 40 -35.82 16.27 -21.29
N ALA A 41 -35.14 16.23 -20.18
CA ALA A 41 -33.69 15.89 -20.10
C ALA A 41 -33.46 14.51 -20.67
N LEU A 42 -32.54 14.36 -21.63
CA LEU A 42 -32.22 13.06 -22.25
C LEU A 42 -30.95 12.49 -21.62
N ASP A 43 -30.92 11.17 -21.40
CA ASP A 43 -29.74 10.45 -20.89
C ASP A 43 -29.09 11.14 -19.69
N ALA A 44 -29.91 11.41 -18.66
CA ALA A 44 -29.44 12.07 -17.46
C ALA A 44 -28.55 11.17 -16.64
N GLU A 45 -27.37 11.68 -16.26
CA GLU A 45 -26.35 10.98 -15.48
C GLU A 45 -25.97 11.79 -14.24
N ALA A 46 -25.57 11.09 -13.19
CA ALA A 46 -25.06 11.68 -11.95
C ALA A 46 -23.60 11.26 -11.78
N HIS A 47 -22.72 12.25 -11.73
CA HIS A 47 -21.27 12.07 -11.64
C HIS A 47 -20.82 12.35 -10.20
N PRO A 48 -20.44 11.32 -9.41
CA PRO A 48 -20.08 11.46 -8.01
C PRO A 48 -18.85 12.35 -7.79
N GLY A 49 -18.84 13.07 -6.66
CA GLY A 49 -17.70 13.87 -6.24
C GLY A 49 -17.58 13.95 -4.73
N ASN A 50 -16.59 14.72 -4.28
CA ASN A 50 -16.29 14.93 -2.86
C ASN A 50 -17.15 16.09 -2.32
N LYS A 51 -18.18 15.77 -1.52
CA LYS A 51 -19.21 16.69 -1.01
C LYS A 51 -19.91 17.49 -2.11
N ARG A 52 -19.95 16.91 -3.31
CA ARG A 52 -20.58 17.47 -4.49
C ARG A 52 -20.94 16.39 -5.50
N ILE A 53 -21.80 16.75 -6.43
CA ILE A 53 -22.20 15.89 -7.53
C ILE A 53 -22.43 16.73 -8.78
N GLU A 54 -22.04 16.24 -9.94
CA GLU A 54 -22.43 16.84 -11.21
C GLU A 54 -23.62 16.06 -11.77
N ILE A 55 -24.69 16.78 -12.10
CA ILE A 55 -25.83 16.26 -12.85
C ILE A 55 -25.69 16.74 -14.28
N ALA A 56 -25.61 15.80 -15.21
CA ALA A 56 -25.44 16.06 -16.64
C ALA A 56 -26.52 15.38 -17.45
N TRP A 57 -26.93 15.96 -18.57
CA TRP A 57 -27.87 15.37 -19.52
C TRP A 57 -27.66 15.94 -20.93
N ARG A 58 -28.11 15.19 -21.93
CA ARG A 58 -28.14 15.69 -23.30
C ARG A 58 -29.34 16.65 -23.49
N ASN A 59 -29.08 17.79 -24.08
CA ASN A 59 -30.12 18.72 -24.49
C ASN A 59 -30.89 18.14 -25.68
N GLY A 60 -32.22 18.12 -25.60
CA GLY A 60 -33.03 17.69 -26.72
C GLY A 60 -33.05 18.76 -27.84
N ALA A 61 -33.48 18.35 -29.02
CA ALA A 61 -33.61 19.28 -30.18
C ALA A 61 -34.78 20.25 -30.09
N ASP A 62 -35.46 20.37 -28.94
CA ASP A 62 -36.60 21.30 -28.77
C ASP A 62 -36.10 22.74 -28.51
N PRO A 63 -36.26 23.64 -29.51
CA PRO A 63 -35.82 25.03 -29.38
C PRO A 63 -36.64 25.84 -28.34
N LYS A 64 -37.67 25.27 -27.76
CA LYS A 64 -38.51 25.95 -26.77
C LYS A 64 -37.93 25.88 -25.36
N VAL A 65 -37.03 24.92 -25.10
CA VAL A 65 -36.40 24.78 -23.79
C VAL A 65 -35.43 25.95 -23.57
N THR A 66 -35.70 26.75 -22.54
CA THR A 66 -34.89 27.94 -22.21
C THR A 66 -34.29 27.87 -20.81
N LYS A 67 -34.82 26.99 -19.97
CA LYS A 67 -34.44 26.85 -18.56
C LYS A 67 -34.59 25.43 -18.09
N ALA A 68 -33.81 25.02 -17.11
CA ALA A 68 -33.96 23.77 -16.37
C ALA A 68 -33.87 24.02 -14.85
N ARG A 69 -34.57 23.21 -14.08
CA ARG A 69 -34.45 23.14 -12.62
C ARG A 69 -34.07 21.70 -12.23
N ILE A 70 -33.08 21.60 -11.38
CA ILE A 70 -32.71 20.35 -10.71
C ILE A 70 -33.11 20.51 -9.25
N SER A 71 -33.94 19.62 -8.74
CA SER A 71 -34.36 19.63 -7.33
C SER A 71 -34.04 18.31 -6.65
N TRP A 72 -33.85 18.34 -5.33
CA TRP A 72 -33.59 17.18 -4.48
C TRP A 72 -34.25 17.35 -3.11
N ASN A 73 -34.08 16.41 -2.21
CA ASN A 73 -34.72 16.39 -0.89
C ASN A 73 -36.23 16.63 -0.95
N ASN A 74 -36.94 15.86 -1.80
CA ASN A 74 -38.39 15.99 -2.02
C ASN A 74 -38.80 17.38 -2.52
N ASP A 75 -38.09 17.93 -3.49
CA ASP A 75 -38.31 19.25 -4.08
C ASP A 75 -38.15 20.42 -3.08
N THR A 76 -37.56 20.22 -1.90
CA THR A 76 -37.33 21.30 -0.92
C THR A 76 -36.11 22.16 -1.26
N GLU A 77 -35.14 21.55 -1.98
CA GLU A 77 -33.94 22.25 -2.43
C GLU A 77 -33.84 22.15 -3.95
N TRP A 78 -33.31 23.18 -4.57
CA TRP A 78 -33.16 23.23 -6.03
C TRP A 78 -32.07 24.19 -6.48
N THR A 79 -31.63 23.98 -7.72
CA THR A 79 -30.81 24.90 -8.50
C THR A 79 -31.42 25.08 -9.90
N GLU A 80 -31.16 26.21 -10.54
CA GLU A 80 -31.69 26.52 -11.88
C GLU A 80 -30.55 26.79 -12.86
N ILE A 81 -30.80 26.46 -14.12
CA ILE A 81 -29.95 26.77 -15.25
C ILE A 81 -30.78 27.56 -16.24
N ASP A 82 -30.42 28.81 -16.45
CA ASP A 82 -31.07 29.71 -17.39
C ASP A 82 -30.30 29.77 -18.71
N ASN A 83 -30.95 30.37 -19.73
CA ASN A 83 -30.39 30.63 -21.04
C ASN A 83 -29.90 29.34 -21.77
N ILE A 84 -30.66 28.27 -21.65
CA ILE A 84 -30.44 27.06 -22.44
C ILE A 84 -30.77 27.36 -23.89
N THR A 85 -29.89 27.02 -24.80
CA THR A 85 -30.04 27.17 -26.24
C THR A 85 -29.92 25.84 -26.97
N PRO A 86 -30.51 25.70 -28.19
CA PRO A 86 -30.44 24.47 -28.94
C PRO A 86 -29.02 24.04 -29.35
N GLU A 87 -28.06 24.96 -29.34
CA GLU A 87 -26.67 24.70 -29.70
C GLU A 87 -25.89 24.02 -28.56
N MET A 88 -26.44 24.01 -27.34
CA MET A 88 -25.85 23.28 -26.20
C MET A 88 -26.18 21.81 -26.37
N ASP A 89 -25.15 20.97 -26.60
CA ASP A 89 -25.32 19.54 -26.75
C ASP A 89 -25.50 18.84 -25.38
N VAL A 90 -24.66 19.21 -24.42
CA VAL A 90 -24.73 18.71 -23.03
C VAL A 90 -24.92 19.88 -22.07
N ILE A 91 -25.81 19.68 -21.12
CA ILE A 91 -26.06 20.62 -20.01
C ILE A 91 -25.61 19.91 -18.75
N SER A 92 -24.81 20.59 -17.94
CA SER A 92 -24.43 20.06 -16.64
C SER A 92 -24.46 21.13 -15.53
N ARG A 93 -24.56 20.66 -14.29
CA ARG A 93 -24.51 21.49 -13.09
C ARG A 93 -23.87 20.71 -11.95
N ILE A 94 -22.83 21.30 -11.36
CA ILE A 94 -22.28 20.85 -10.09
C ILE A 94 -23.16 21.42 -8.96
N ILE A 95 -23.56 20.53 -8.06
CA ILE A 95 -24.33 20.85 -6.86
C ILE A 95 -23.44 20.64 -5.65
N GLU A 96 -23.19 21.70 -4.92
CA GLU A 96 -22.33 21.74 -3.74
C GLU A 96 -22.71 22.89 -2.78
N PRO A 97 -22.44 22.79 -1.46
CA PRO A 97 -21.98 21.59 -0.77
C PRO A 97 -23.12 20.60 -0.52
N LEU A 98 -22.82 19.32 -0.56
CA LEU A 98 -23.74 18.24 -0.15
C LEU A 98 -23.09 17.37 0.93
N GLU A 99 -23.91 16.82 1.81
CA GLU A 99 -23.44 15.81 2.76
C GLU A 99 -23.24 14.48 2.04
N GLU A 100 -22.43 13.60 2.64
CA GLU A 100 -22.13 12.27 2.12
C GLU A 100 -23.35 11.35 2.27
N ASP A 101 -24.09 11.15 1.18
CA ASP A 101 -25.32 10.35 1.12
C ASP A 101 -25.66 9.99 -0.34
N THR A 102 -26.74 9.26 -0.54
CA THR A 102 -27.35 9.00 -1.85
C THR A 102 -28.53 9.90 -2.07
N TYR A 103 -28.50 10.65 -3.16
CA TYR A 103 -29.54 11.62 -3.53
C TYR A 103 -30.27 11.19 -4.79
N THR A 104 -31.58 11.47 -4.82
CA THR A 104 -32.40 11.42 -6.03
C THR A 104 -32.71 12.83 -6.48
N PHE A 105 -32.28 13.17 -7.70
CA PHE A 105 -32.48 14.45 -8.33
C PHE A 105 -33.62 14.39 -9.34
N MET A 106 -34.44 15.43 -9.37
CA MET A 106 -35.54 15.58 -10.31
C MET A 106 -35.20 16.70 -11.28
N ILE A 107 -35.09 16.42 -12.56
CA ILE A 107 -34.79 17.44 -13.60
C ILE A 107 -36.08 17.76 -14.31
N ARG A 108 -36.42 19.07 -14.36
CA ARG A 108 -37.54 19.61 -15.13
C ARG A 108 -37.03 20.70 -16.05
N THR A 109 -37.43 20.66 -17.30
CA THR A 109 -37.14 21.71 -18.29
C THR A 109 -38.35 22.62 -18.42
N TYR A 110 -38.11 23.89 -18.80
CA TYR A 110 -39.12 24.91 -18.96
C TYR A 110 -38.94 25.63 -20.28
N ASP A 111 -40.12 26.05 -20.89
CA ASP A 111 -40.13 26.96 -22.01
C ASP A 111 -40.25 28.43 -21.54
N ALA A 112 -40.15 29.37 -22.47
CA ALA A 112 -40.27 30.81 -22.20
C ALA A 112 -41.66 31.24 -21.68
N LYS A 113 -42.68 30.39 -21.79
CA LYS A 113 -44.05 30.64 -21.31
C LYS A 113 -44.27 30.04 -19.92
N GLY A 114 -43.32 29.33 -19.36
CA GLY A 114 -43.42 28.66 -18.07
C GLY A 114 -44.05 27.27 -18.12
N ASN A 115 -44.30 26.68 -19.30
CA ASN A 115 -44.68 25.27 -19.36
C ASN A 115 -43.52 24.39 -18.90
N VAL A 116 -43.83 23.29 -18.19
CA VAL A 116 -42.87 22.38 -17.56
C VAL A 116 -42.93 21.00 -18.18
N SER A 117 -41.79 20.37 -18.34
CA SER A 117 -41.70 18.97 -18.80
C SER A 117 -42.15 17.97 -17.76
N VAL A 118 -42.36 16.74 -18.20
CA VAL A 118 -42.37 15.59 -17.28
C VAL A 118 -40.98 15.52 -16.59
N PRO A 119 -40.95 15.30 -15.26
CA PRO A 119 -39.67 15.19 -14.55
C PRO A 119 -38.88 13.99 -14.99
N VAL A 120 -37.55 14.09 -15.00
CA VAL A 120 -36.61 12.98 -15.16
C VAL A 120 -35.86 12.78 -13.85
N GLU A 121 -35.88 11.56 -13.35
CA GLU A 121 -35.18 11.20 -12.12
C GLU A 121 -33.80 10.64 -12.44
N VAL A 122 -32.80 11.06 -11.64
CA VAL A 122 -31.47 10.49 -11.65
C VAL A 122 -31.01 10.34 -10.20
N THR A 123 -30.42 9.18 -9.87
CA THR A 123 -29.90 8.91 -8.53
C THR A 123 -28.40 8.81 -8.58
N GLY A 124 -27.70 9.44 -7.62
CA GLY A 124 -26.26 9.39 -7.49
C GLY A 124 -25.80 9.50 -6.05
N ALA A 125 -24.64 8.94 -5.76
CA ALA A 125 -23.99 9.04 -4.46
C ALA A 125 -23.08 10.27 -4.41
N VAL A 126 -23.06 10.93 -3.25
CA VAL A 126 -22.07 11.94 -2.89
C VAL A 126 -21.12 11.31 -1.89
N TYR A 127 -19.85 11.35 -2.17
CA TYR A 127 -18.80 10.83 -1.31
C TYR A 127 -18.18 11.95 -0.48
N GLY A 128 -17.39 11.58 0.53
CA GLY A 128 -16.75 12.53 1.41
C GLY A 128 -15.72 11.91 2.35
N GLU A 129 -15.68 12.38 3.58
CA GLU A 129 -14.70 11.95 4.57
C GLU A 129 -14.88 10.50 5.02
N LEU A 130 -16.12 10.00 5.10
CA LEU A 130 -16.38 8.62 5.51
C LEU A 130 -15.82 7.65 4.46
N TYR A 131 -16.10 7.93 3.18
CA TYR A 131 -15.53 7.14 2.09
C TYR A 131 -13.99 7.20 2.11
N GLY A 132 -13.40 8.41 2.18
CA GLY A 132 -11.94 8.56 2.22
C GLY A 132 -11.28 7.81 3.38
N ARG A 133 -11.89 7.79 4.57
CA ARG A 133 -11.39 7.03 5.73
C ARG A 133 -11.55 5.52 5.59
N SER A 134 -12.46 5.05 4.76
CA SER A 134 -12.66 3.61 4.50
C SER A 134 -11.66 3.05 3.50
N LEU A 135 -10.99 3.90 2.73
CA LEU A 135 -10.02 3.48 1.73
C LEU A 135 -8.76 2.89 2.38
N VAL A 136 -8.28 1.82 1.76
CA VAL A 136 -7.07 1.11 2.18
C VAL A 136 -6.05 1.22 1.07
N ASN A 137 -4.80 1.49 1.41
CA ASN A 137 -3.72 1.52 0.43
C ASN A 137 -3.50 0.15 -0.21
N ARG A 138 -3.13 0.14 -1.50
CA ARG A 138 -2.65 -1.06 -2.19
C ARG A 138 -1.51 -1.67 -1.41
N SER A 139 -1.57 -2.96 -1.15
CA SER A 139 -0.59 -3.61 -0.29
C SER A 139 0.76 -3.76 -0.98
N VAL A 140 1.82 -3.38 -0.25
CA VAL A 140 3.21 -3.61 -0.66
C VAL A 140 3.53 -5.08 -0.53
N LYS A 141 4.10 -5.68 -1.58
CA LYS A 141 4.57 -7.07 -1.61
C LYS A 141 6.03 -7.16 -1.18
N SER A 142 6.87 -6.26 -1.66
CA SER A 142 8.27 -6.12 -1.26
C SER A 142 8.76 -4.69 -1.38
N ALA A 143 9.69 -4.30 -0.49
CA ALA A 143 10.38 -3.03 -0.51
C ALA A 143 11.83 -3.25 -0.10
N LEU A 144 12.77 -2.99 -1.00
CA LEU A 144 14.19 -3.25 -0.80
C LEU A 144 15.03 -2.11 -1.41
N TYR A 145 16.03 -1.67 -0.68
CA TYR A 145 17.08 -0.84 -1.25
C TYR A 145 18.26 -1.73 -1.67
N ASP A 146 18.55 -1.74 -2.98
CA ASP A 146 19.69 -2.40 -3.55
C ASP A 146 20.90 -1.45 -3.51
N ASN A 147 21.88 -1.76 -2.66
CA ASN A 147 23.07 -0.92 -2.49
C ASN A 147 24.01 -0.99 -3.71
N ASP A 148 24.08 -2.14 -4.39
CA ASP A 148 24.98 -2.33 -5.53
C ASP A 148 24.52 -1.49 -6.73
N GLU A 149 23.21 -1.48 -6.99
CA GLU A 149 22.62 -0.67 -8.05
C GLU A 149 22.25 0.74 -7.58
N SER A 150 22.28 1.00 -6.27
CA SER A 150 21.85 2.26 -5.63
C SER A 150 20.41 2.62 -5.97
N VAL A 151 19.52 1.64 -5.97
CA VAL A 151 18.11 1.81 -6.31
C VAL A 151 17.18 1.26 -5.22
N PHE A 152 16.07 1.94 -5.01
CA PHE A 152 14.99 1.45 -4.18
C PHE A 152 13.95 0.77 -5.07
N GLN A 153 13.68 -0.49 -4.80
CA GLN A 153 12.76 -1.34 -5.57
C GLN A 153 11.52 -1.64 -4.75
N LEU A 154 10.37 -1.43 -5.36
CA LEU A 154 9.05 -1.70 -4.80
C LEU A 154 8.27 -2.65 -5.68
N GLU A 155 7.58 -3.60 -5.06
CA GLU A 155 6.55 -4.41 -5.70
C GLU A 155 5.24 -4.32 -4.91
N TRP A 156 4.13 -4.27 -5.63
CA TRP A 156 2.79 -4.30 -5.07
C TRP A 156 2.01 -5.54 -5.50
N ASN A 157 0.99 -5.85 -4.72
CA ASN A 157 -0.06 -6.77 -5.15
C ASN A 157 -0.91 -6.12 -6.26
N SER A 158 -1.87 -6.87 -6.82
CA SER A 158 -2.75 -6.36 -7.87
C SER A 158 -3.55 -5.14 -7.39
N ALA A 159 -3.77 -4.20 -8.31
CA ALA A 159 -4.62 -3.04 -8.07
C ALA A 159 -6.10 -3.44 -7.90
N ASP A 160 -6.85 -2.65 -7.15
CA ASP A 160 -8.30 -2.70 -7.11
C ASP A 160 -8.89 -2.09 -8.38
N ALA A 161 -10.11 -2.51 -8.76
CA ALA A 161 -10.79 -2.01 -9.97
C ALA A 161 -11.10 -0.51 -9.93
N THR A 162 -11.20 0.08 -8.74
CA THR A 162 -11.47 1.51 -8.51
C THR A 162 -10.20 2.33 -8.29
N GLU A 163 -9.04 1.67 -8.24
CA GLU A 163 -7.74 2.33 -8.12
C GLU A 163 -7.39 3.08 -9.41
N VAL A 164 -6.93 4.31 -9.27
CA VAL A 164 -6.49 5.16 -10.39
C VAL A 164 -4.99 5.48 -10.33
N GLY A 165 -4.29 5.04 -9.30
CA GLY A 165 -2.84 5.14 -9.19
C GLY A 165 -2.34 5.20 -7.76
N ILE A 166 -1.02 5.25 -7.63
CA ILE A 166 -0.31 5.45 -6.37
C ILE A 166 0.54 6.72 -6.50
N GLU A 167 0.62 7.49 -5.45
CA GLU A 167 1.59 8.58 -5.32
C GLU A 167 2.65 8.20 -4.27
N LEU A 168 3.89 7.98 -4.72
CA LEU A 168 5.05 7.81 -3.85
C LEU A 168 5.62 9.17 -3.50
N SER A 169 5.98 9.38 -2.22
CA SER A 169 6.65 10.59 -1.75
C SER A 169 7.94 10.21 -1.03
N TYR A 170 9.06 10.80 -1.42
CA TYR A 170 10.37 10.51 -0.86
C TYR A 170 11.28 11.73 -0.90
N THR A 171 12.43 11.65 -0.24
CA THR A 171 13.49 12.66 -0.31
C THR A 171 14.59 12.16 -1.25
N ASP A 172 14.97 12.96 -2.24
CA ASP A 172 16.06 12.64 -3.16
C ASP A 172 17.44 12.88 -2.53
N VAL A 173 18.50 12.39 -3.20
CA VAL A 173 19.89 12.55 -2.74
C VAL A 173 20.33 14.02 -2.58
N SER A 174 19.63 14.97 -3.20
CA SER A 174 19.86 16.41 -3.02
C SER A 174 19.18 16.97 -1.76
N GLY A 175 18.35 16.20 -1.09
CA GLY A 175 17.52 16.61 0.03
C GLY A 175 16.20 17.26 -0.37
N SER A 176 15.80 17.15 -1.63
CA SER A 176 14.54 17.69 -2.15
C SER A 176 13.42 16.64 -2.04
N SER A 177 12.21 17.09 -1.67
CA SER A 177 11.02 16.23 -1.69
C SER A 177 10.60 15.95 -3.12
N ARG A 178 10.30 14.69 -3.42
CA ARG A 178 9.84 14.20 -4.73
C ARG A 178 8.53 13.46 -4.60
N THR A 179 7.75 13.49 -5.67
CA THR A 179 6.55 12.65 -5.84
C THR A 179 6.69 11.89 -7.15
N LEU A 180 6.50 10.57 -7.10
CA LEU A 180 6.50 9.68 -8.25
C LEU A 180 5.09 9.06 -8.38
N PRO A 181 4.35 9.37 -9.45
CA PRO A 181 3.10 8.69 -9.75
C PRO A 181 3.36 7.29 -10.32
N VAL A 182 2.51 6.32 -9.95
CA VAL A 182 2.55 4.94 -10.43
C VAL A 182 1.18 4.59 -10.98
N ASP A 183 1.15 4.09 -12.22
CA ASP A 183 -0.09 3.68 -12.88
C ASP A 183 -0.66 2.40 -12.24
N PRO A 184 -1.99 2.22 -12.17
CA PRO A 184 -2.61 1.01 -11.59
C PRO A 184 -2.16 -0.30 -12.26
N SER A 185 -1.81 -0.26 -13.54
CA SER A 185 -1.32 -1.43 -14.28
C SER A 185 0.11 -1.84 -13.90
N GLU A 186 0.89 -0.93 -13.29
CA GLU A 186 2.24 -1.21 -12.85
C GLU A 186 2.22 -1.95 -11.52
N THR A 187 2.97 -3.04 -11.44
CA THR A 187 3.13 -3.85 -10.23
C THR A 187 4.46 -3.63 -9.53
N ALA A 188 5.33 -2.80 -10.09
CA ALA A 188 6.62 -2.45 -9.54
C ALA A 188 6.98 -0.99 -9.84
N ALA A 189 7.79 -0.40 -8.97
CA ALA A 189 8.43 0.90 -9.23
C ALA A 189 9.87 0.89 -8.72
N THR A 190 10.70 1.74 -9.33
CA THR A 190 12.11 1.90 -8.96
C THR A 190 12.40 3.38 -8.75
N ILE A 191 13.08 3.69 -7.64
CA ILE A 191 13.57 5.03 -7.32
C ILE A 191 15.10 4.97 -7.31
N SER A 192 15.75 5.69 -8.23
CA SER A 192 17.21 5.68 -8.39
C SER A 192 17.94 6.84 -7.68
N ASP A 193 17.20 7.76 -7.11
CA ASP A 193 17.73 8.93 -6.44
C ASP A 193 17.25 9.06 -4.99
N LEU A 194 16.81 7.95 -4.37
CA LEU A 194 16.40 7.95 -2.97
C LEU A 194 17.58 8.30 -2.07
N LYS A 195 17.39 9.26 -1.18
CA LYS A 195 18.32 9.50 -0.08
C LYS A 195 18.11 8.42 0.99
N VAL A 196 19.02 7.44 1.02
CA VAL A 196 18.95 6.33 1.97
C VAL A 196 18.89 6.85 3.41
N GLY A 197 18.02 6.25 4.21
CA GLY A 197 17.81 6.67 5.60
C GLY A 197 16.66 7.65 5.78
N GLU A 198 16.08 8.16 4.71
CA GLU A 198 14.88 8.98 4.76
C GLU A 198 13.63 8.13 4.49
N PRO A 199 12.49 8.45 5.12
CA PRO A 199 11.28 7.66 4.96
C PRO A 199 10.68 7.81 3.55
N VAL A 200 10.15 6.70 3.04
CA VAL A 200 9.33 6.66 1.83
C VAL A 200 7.87 6.51 2.23
N PHE A 201 7.00 7.34 1.67
CA PHE A 201 5.57 7.30 1.91
C PHE A 201 4.81 7.04 0.63
N TYR A 202 3.61 6.50 0.75
CA TYR A 202 2.69 6.39 -0.37
C TYR A 202 1.24 6.58 0.03
N THR A 203 0.44 6.89 -0.96
CA THR A 203 -1.02 6.92 -0.88
C THR A 203 -1.59 6.36 -2.18
N THR A 204 -2.65 5.57 -2.07
CA THR A 204 -3.38 5.04 -3.21
C THR A 204 -4.56 5.94 -3.53
N ALA A 205 -4.72 6.27 -4.80
CA ALA A 205 -5.76 7.12 -5.34
C ALA A 205 -6.89 6.27 -5.93
N TYR A 206 -8.13 6.66 -5.67
CA TYR A 206 -9.33 5.92 -6.06
C TYR A 206 -10.38 6.83 -6.69
N LYS A 207 -11.16 6.26 -7.60
CA LYS A 207 -12.43 6.80 -8.03
C LYS A 207 -13.54 5.80 -7.68
N PRO A 208 -14.62 6.20 -7.01
CA PRO A 208 -15.68 5.28 -6.61
C PRO A 208 -16.35 4.61 -7.82
N ASP A 209 -16.38 5.29 -8.96
CA ASP A 209 -16.77 4.76 -10.28
C ASP A 209 -16.09 5.54 -11.41
N SER A 210 -16.31 5.10 -12.66
CA SER A 210 -15.71 5.72 -13.85
C SER A 210 -16.21 7.13 -14.16
N LEU A 211 -17.38 7.51 -13.64
CA LEU A 211 -18.01 8.83 -13.84
C LEU A 211 -17.60 9.82 -12.75
N ALA A 212 -16.91 9.37 -11.70
CA ALA A 212 -16.53 10.23 -10.60
C ALA A 212 -15.68 11.42 -11.06
N ILE A 213 -16.11 12.63 -10.65
CA ILE A 213 -15.42 13.88 -10.99
C ILE A 213 -14.24 14.18 -10.06
N ASP A 214 -14.14 13.50 -8.92
CA ASP A 214 -13.08 13.67 -7.95
C ASP A 214 -12.33 12.37 -7.69
N VAL A 215 -11.04 12.51 -7.33
CA VAL A 215 -10.19 11.44 -6.86
C VAL A 215 -10.13 11.48 -5.33
N PHE A 216 -10.18 10.32 -4.72
CA PHE A 216 -10.10 10.12 -3.28
C PHE A 216 -8.81 9.38 -2.94
N TYR A 217 -8.22 9.72 -1.80
CA TYR A 217 -6.93 9.17 -1.39
C TYR A 217 -7.08 8.39 -0.09
N ALA A 218 -6.47 7.21 -0.06
CA ALA A 218 -6.26 6.48 1.18
C ALA A 218 -5.34 7.27 2.12
N PRO A 219 -5.33 7.00 3.43
CA PRO A 219 -4.38 7.64 4.35
C PRO A 219 -2.93 7.43 3.90
N LYS A 220 -2.13 8.50 3.91
CA LYS A 220 -0.70 8.41 3.60
C LYS A 220 0.02 7.58 4.65
N VAL A 221 0.77 6.54 4.23
CA VAL A 221 1.50 5.63 5.10
C VAL A 221 2.96 5.51 4.69
N GLN A 222 3.83 5.21 5.65
CA GLN A 222 5.23 4.92 5.41
C GLN A 222 5.40 3.50 4.87
N ILE A 223 6.32 3.31 3.95
CA ILE A 223 6.79 2.01 3.48
C ILE A 223 8.07 1.68 4.26
N PRO A 224 8.06 0.72 5.18
CA PRO A 224 9.30 0.27 5.80
C PRO A 224 10.15 -0.46 4.76
N TYR A 225 11.44 -0.17 4.72
CA TYR A 225 12.39 -0.84 3.84
C TYR A 225 13.71 -1.10 4.56
N TYR A 226 14.42 -2.13 4.11
CA TYR A 226 15.74 -2.46 4.60
C TYR A 226 16.81 -1.97 3.64
N ALA A 227 17.84 -1.30 4.16
CA ALA A 227 19.06 -0.98 3.42
C ALA A 227 20.26 -1.62 4.09
N ASP A 228 21.19 -2.12 3.29
CA ASP A 228 22.45 -2.66 3.78
C ASP A 228 23.33 -1.52 4.30
N ILE A 229 23.73 -1.63 5.55
CA ILE A 229 24.62 -0.68 6.24
C ILE A 229 25.93 -1.35 6.69
N THR A 230 26.20 -2.57 6.20
CA THR A 230 27.31 -3.42 6.66
C THR A 230 28.63 -2.66 6.64
N GLU A 231 29.04 -2.14 5.49
CA GLU A 231 30.34 -1.44 5.35
C GLU A 231 30.41 -0.12 6.08
N MET A 232 29.25 0.50 6.38
CA MET A 232 29.18 1.75 7.15
C MET A 232 29.45 1.51 8.63
N VAL A 233 29.14 0.32 9.14
CA VAL A 233 29.08 0.02 10.58
C VAL A 233 30.04 -1.07 10.97
N LEU A 234 30.05 -2.18 10.24
CA LEU A 234 30.93 -3.34 10.47
C LEU A 234 32.14 -3.28 9.55
N LYS A 235 33.16 -4.06 9.89
CA LYS A 235 34.38 -4.18 9.10
C LYS A 235 34.72 -5.64 8.86
N ASN A 236 35.37 -5.91 7.72
CA ASN A 236 35.86 -7.22 7.40
C ASN A 236 34.75 -8.29 7.46
N CYS A 237 33.71 -8.07 6.69
CA CYS A 237 32.46 -8.84 6.74
C CYS A 237 32.28 -9.82 5.58
N GLU A 238 33.16 -9.78 4.59
CA GLU A 238 33.09 -10.64 3.41
C GLU A 238 34.49 -11.11 2.99
N ALA A 239 34.55 -12.30 2.44
CA ALA A 239 35.80 -12.84 1.88
C ALA A 239 36.27 -12.06 0.62
N PRO A 240 37.57 -11.81 0.45
CA PRO A 240 38.68 -12.30 1.28
C PRO A 240 38.84 -11.51 2.59
N PHE A 241 38.83 -12.25 3.72
CA PHE A 241 38.93 -11.60 5.03
C PHE A 241 40.35 -11.10 5.32
N GLU A 242 40.42 -9.92 5.98
CA GLU A 242 41.68 -9.40 6.51
C GLU A 242 42.07 -10.17 7.78
N LEU A 243 43.29 -10.70 7.78
CA LEU A 243 43.85 -11.42 8.90
C LEU A 243 44.66 -10.47 9.81
N GLY A 244 44.54 -10.70 11.11
CA GLY A 244 45.31 -10.02 12.15
C GLY A 244 46.63 -10.75 12.50
N ASP A 245 46.95 -10.70 13.79
CA ASP A 245 48.20 -11.30 14.31
C ASP A 245 48.20 -12.78 14.29
N ILE A 246 49.40 -13.39 14.31
CA ILE A 246 49.55 -14.84 14.46
C ILE A 246 49.25 -15.18 15.91
N ILE A 247 48.27 -16.06 16.12
CA ILE A 247 47.78 -16.46 17.45
C ILE A 247 48.22 -17.89 17.87
N GLY A 248 48.76 -18.68 16.94
CA GLY A 248 49.20 -20.05 17.25
C GLY A 248 50.14 -20.60 16.19
N TRP A 249 50.99 -21.57 16.64
CA TRP A 249 51.94 -22.31 15.83
C TRP A 249 51.70 -23.80 16.01
N ASP A 250 51.19 -24.45 14.99
CA ASP A 250 51.45 -25.84 14.69
C ASP A 250 51.49 -25.94 13.17
N ARG A 251 51.48 -27.06 12.53
CA ARG A 251 51.60 -27.21 11.07
C ARG A 251 50.78 -26.22 10.21
N PHE A 252 49.86 -25.48 10.82
CA PHE A 252 49.09 -24.36 10.24
C PHE A 252 49.34 -23.10 11.05
N ILE A 253 49.45 -21.95 10.35
CA ILE A 253 49.52 -20.64 10.97
C ILE A 253 48.09 -20.20 11.21
N PHE A 254 47.68 -20.11 12.48
CA PHE A 254 46.39 -19.52 12.85
C PHE A 254 46.57 -18.04 13.06
N ARG A 255 45.64 -17.24 12.49
CA ARG A 255 45.62 -15.78 12.60
C ARG A 255 44.29 -15.35 13.17
N ASP A 256 44.32 -14.25 13.92
CA ASP A 256 43.14 -13.54 14.37
C ASP A 256 42.40 -12.95 13.17
N LEU A 257 41.09 -12.74 13.30
CA LEU A 257 40.28 -12.06 12.32
C LEU A 257 40.27 -10.57 12.67
N LYS A 258 40.88 -9.76 11.83
CA LYS A 258 41.03 -8.33 12.08
C LYS A 258 39.66 -7.65 12.23
N TYR A 259 39.56 -6.74 13.18
CA TYR A 259 38.33 -6.02 13.56
C TYR A 259 37.25 -6.83 14.30
N TRP A 260 37.46 -8.13 14.48
CA TRP A 260 36.55 -8.95 15.27
C TRP A 260 37.14 -9.21 16.66
N THR A 261 36.30 -9.18 17.68
CA THR A 261 36.66 -9.57 19.03
C THR A 261 36.39 -11.06 19.17
N ALA A 262 37.43 -11.81 19.48
CA ALA A 262 37.38 -13.23 19.71
C ALA A 262 37.74 -13.56 21.17
N ASP A 263 37.02 -14.49 21.78
CA ASP A 263 37.43 -14.99 23.10
C ASP A 263 38.64 -15.88 23.02
N GLU A 264 39.20 -16.30 24.20
CA GLU A 264 40.41 -17.12 24.25
C GLU A 264 40.31 -18.46 23.51
N GLN A 265 39.13 -19.01 23.36
CA GLN A 265 38.90 -20.27 22.66
C GLN A 265 39.03 -20.04 21.14
N ILE A 266 38.46 -18.98 20.62
CA ILE A 266 38.53 -18.60 19.20
C ILE A 266 39.94 -18.13 18.83
N GLN A 267 40.62 -17.38 19.70
CA GLN A 267 42.01 -16.95 19.51
C GLN A 267 42.98 -18.10 19.33
N LYS A 268 42.67 -19.28 19.90
CA LYS A 268 43.48 -20.50 19.74
C LYS A 268 43.16 -21.29 18.49
N GLN A 269 42.13 -20.91 17.75
CA GLN A 269 41.56 -21.69 16.67
C GLN A 269 41.41 -20.91 15.34
N GLY A 270 41.79 -19.66 15.31
CA GLY A 270 41.55 -18.65 14.28
C GLY A 270 41.63 -19.09 12.82
N ALA A 271 41.54 -18.12 11.91
CA ALA A 271 41.60 -18.38 10.48
C ALA A 271 42.93 -18.94 10.04
N THR A 272 42.93 -19.93 9.17
CA THR A 272 44.13 -20.42 8.47
C THR A 272 44.58 -19.38 7.44
N ASP A 273 45.74 -19.56 6.79
CA ASP A 273 46.20 -18.70 5.70
C ASP A 273 45.24 -18.62 4.48
N ASN A 274 44.13 -19.38 4.52
CA ASN A 274 43.12 -19.32 3.50
C ASN A 274 42.12 -18.18 3.79
N VAL A 275 42.27 -17.07 3.08
CA VAL A 275 41.42 -15.85 3.21
C VAL A 275 40.02 -15.96 2.59
N SER A 276 39.71 -17.08 1.95
CA SER A 276 38.42 -17.25 1.25
C SER A 276 37.25 -17.57 2.18
N PHE A 277 37.51 -17.91 3.43
CA PHE A 277 36.47 -18.14 4.44
C PHE A 277 37.05 -17.95 5.85
N PHE A 278 36.17 -17.67 6.82
CA PHE A 278 36.49 -17.77 8.25
C PHE A 278 35.93 -19.07 8.81
N ALA A 279 36.72 -19.79 9.62
CA ALA A 279 36.33 -21.06 10.18
C ALA A 279 36.36 -21.08 11.70
N PHE A 280 35.27 -21.53 12.31
CA PHE A 280 35.34 -22.17 13.63
C PHE A 280 35.83 -23.59 13.44
N PHE A 281 36.94 -23.92 14.03
CA PHE A 281 37.60 -25.21 13.75
C PHE A 281 37.97 -25.93 15.05
N VAL A 282 37.49 -27.15 15.21
CA VAL A 282 37.88 -28.06 16.29
C VAL A 282 38.32 -29.37 15.66
N TYR A 283 39.57 -29.74 15.83
CA TYR A 283 40.11 -30.97 15.31
C TYR A 283 40.78 -31.81 16.41
N ASN A 284 40.25 -32.98 16.67
CA ASN A 284 40.78 -33.91 17.66
C ASN A 284 41.49 -35.07 16.95
N GLY A 285 42.74 -34.89 16.73
CA GLY A 285 43.82 -35.71 16.32
C GLY A 285 43.64 -37.03 15.58
N PHE A 286 44.02 -37.10 14.31
CA PHE A 286 44.89 -38.19 13.87
C PHE A 286 46.33 -37.68 13.88
N ALA A 287 47.09 -38.25 14.76
CA ALA A 287 48.56 -38.33 14.89
C ALA A 287 49.45 -37.08 14.61
N ASN A 288 48.99 -35.97 14.13
CA ASN A 288 49.82 -34.80 13.79
C ASN A 288 49.16 -33.44 13.77
N PHE A 289 47.89 -33.27 14.23
CA PHE A 289 47.20 -31.99 14.34
C PHE A 289 46.76 -31.75 15.78
N TYR A 290 47.40 -30.82 16.45
CA TYR A 290 47.02 -30.40 17.81
C TYR A 290 46.10 -29.21 17.75
N SER A 291 44.81 -29.42 18.01
CA SER A 291 43.99 -28.38 18.63
C SER A 291 44.18 -28.56 20.16
N PRO A 292 44.49 -27.49 20.90
CA PRO A 292 44.59 -27.57 22.37
C PRO A 292 43.22 -27.75 23.02
N LEU A 293 42.13 -27.68 22.26
CA LEU A 293 40.76 -27.77 22.76
C LEU A 293 40.04 -28.97 22.12
N ALA A 294 39.35 -29.73 22.97
CA ALA A 294 38.52 -30.87 22.53
C ALA A 294 37.13 -30.40 22.03
N SER A 295 36.74 -29.21 22.34
CA SER A 295 35.47 -28.62 21.97
C SER A 295 35.49 -27.09 22.15
N LEU A 296 34.59 -26.39 21.50
CA LEU A 296 34.22 -25.00 21.79
C LEU A 296 33.00 -24.97 22.70
N THR A 297 33.01 -24.15 23.73
CA THR A 297 31.90 -23.99 24.65
C THR A 297 31.70 -22.52 24.93
N ASN A 298 30.54 -21.97 24.56
CA ASN A 298 30.23 -20.52 24.61
C ASN A 298 31.31 -19.66 23.92
N ALA A 299 31.95 -20.19 22.88
CA ALA A 299 32.99 -19.48 22.16
C ALA A 299 32.41 -18.33 21.35
N LYS A 300 32.93 -17.11 21.54
CA LYS A 300 32.36 -15.89 21.03
C LYS A 300 33.25 -15.20 20.02
N LEU A 301 32.62 -14.75 18.90
CA LEU A 301 33.21 -13.94 17.87
C LEU A 301 32.23 -12.83 17.49
N TYR A 302 32.59 -11.57 17.71
CA TYR A 302 31.65 -10.47 17.51
C TYR A 302 32.35 -9.16 17.18
N GLN A 303 31.60 -8.20 16.67
CA GLN A 303 31.99 -6.79 16.64
C GLN A 303 31.08 -5.99 17.56
N THR A 304 31.64 -4.97 18.24
CA THR A 304 30.89 -4.00 19.02
C THR A 304 30.89 -2.68 18.28
N VAL A 305 29.71 -2.20 17.94
CA VAL A 305 29.49 -1.02 17.14
C VAL A 305 28.44 -0.11 17.77
N GLU A 306 28.51 1.20 17.50
CA GLU A 306 27.49 2.14 17.94
C GLU A 306 26.32 2.13 16.94
N LEU A 307 25.13 1.83 17.40
CA LEU A 307 23.89 1.84 16.60
C LEU A 307 22.91 2.87 17.12
N GLU A 308 22.23 3.57 16.23
CA GLU A 308 21.10 4.42 16.52
C GLU A 308 19.87 3.57 16.91
N ALA A 309 18.84 4.20 17.54
CA ALA A 309 17.56 3.52 17.74
C ALA A 309 16.98 3.03 16.40
N GLY A 310 16.38 1.83 16.41
CA GLY A 310 15.75 1.26 15.23
C GLY A 310 15.81 -0.27 15.16
N THR A 311 15.23 -0.81 14.10
CA THR A 311 15.20 -2.26 13.80
C THR A 311 16.34 -2.61 12.86
N TYR A 312 17.04 -3.68 13.18
CA TYR A 312 18.19 -4.19 12.43
C TYR A 312 18.01 -5.67 12.11
N LYS A 313 18.63 -6.12 11.01
CA LYS A 313 18.67 -7.52 10.62
C LYS A 313 20.11 -7.91 10.29
N PHE A 314 20.66 -8.86 11.04
CA PHE A 314 21.98 -9.42 10.80
C PHE A 314 21.86 -10.76 10.08
N ASN A 315 22.43 -10.85 8.89
CA ASN A 315 22.45 -12.03 8.04
C ASN A 315 23.82 -12.70 8.10
N VAL A 316 23.83 -14.02 8.05
CA VAL A 316 25.04 -14.83 8.04
C VAL A 316 24.95 -15.85 6.91
N PHE A 317 26.02 -15.97 6.12
CA PHE A 317 26.11 -16.85 4.96
C PHE A 317 27.13 -17.98 5.24
N PRO A 318 26.66 -19.17 5.69
CA PRO A 318 27.52 -20.33 5.85
C PRO A 318 28.00 -20.79 4.49
N LEU A 319 29.30 -21.16 4.41
CA LEU A 319 29.89 -21.73 3.20
C LEU A 319 29.95 -23.25 3.28
N ASP A 320 30.40 -23.77 4.41
CA ASP A 320 30.52 -25.20 4.63
C ASP A 320 30.44 -25.51 6.13
N VAL A 321 29.81 -26.62 6.46
CA VAL A 321 29.69 -27.12 7.83
C VAL A 321 29.95 -28.60 7.84
N VAL A 322 31.05 -29.03 8.47
CA VAL A 322 31.37 -30.40 8.65
C VAL A 322 31.52 -30.71 10.13
N THR A 323 30.68 -31.61 10.61
CA THR A 323 30.81 -32.17 11.97
C THR A 323 31.25 -33.62 11.87
N ALA A 324 32.29 -33.98 12.63
CA ALA A 324 32.77 -35.35 12.66
C ALA A 324 31.82 -36.21 13.52
N TRP A 325 31.47 -37.39 13.00
CA TRP A 325 30.87 -38.48 13.76
C TRP A 325 29.68 -38.15 14.66
N GLY A 326 28.72 -37.32 14.15
CA GLY A 326 27.44 -37.07 14.85
C GLY A 326 27.51 -36.02 15.96
N THR A 327 28.60 -35.27 16.06
CA THR A 327 28.64 -34.06 16.89
C THR A 327 27.91 -32.94 16.17
N LEU A 328 26.93 -32.35 16.84
CA LEU A 328 26.15 -31.22 16.27
C LEU A 328 26.86 -29.90 16.62
N ALA A 329 27.08 -29.05 15.63
CA ALA A 329 27.40 -27.66 15.91
C ALA A 329 26.14 -26.93 16.37
N ASP A 330 26.22 -26.27 17.51
CA ASP A 330 25.19 -25.38 18.05
C ASP A 330 25.66 -23.94 17.84
N ILE A 331 25.05 -23.28 16.90
CA ILE A 331 25.42 -21.93 16.48
C ILE A 331 24.32 -20.99 16.84
N THR A 332 24.67 -19.98 17.61
CA THR A 332 23.78 -18.84 17.92
C THR A 332 24.38 -17.59 17.30
N ILE A 333 23.58 -16.85 16.52
CA ILE A 333 23.87 -15.46 16.18
C ILE A 333 23.02 -14.59 17.08
N ALA A 334 23.63 -13.54 17.63
CA ALA A 334 22.96 -12.69 18.62
C ALA A 334 23.39 -11.23 18.49
N ALA A 335 22.53 -10.34 18.98
CA ALA A 335 22.83 -8.93 19.22
C ALA A 335 22.56 -8.62 20.69
N ASN A 336 23.46 -7.90 21.34
CA ASN A 336 23.37 -7.54 22.75
C ASN A 336 23.86 -6.13 23.00
N VAL A 337 23.17 -5.36 23.86
CA VAL A 337 23.65 -4.05 24.31
C VAL A 337 24.90 -4.26 25.18
N GLY A 338 25.94 -3.46 24.93
CA GLY A 338 27.20 -3.53 25.63
C GLY A 338 28.33 -4.12 24.80
N SER A 339 29.45 -4.43 25.46
CA SER A 339 30.71 -4.81 24.82
C SER A 339 30.95 -6.32 24.75
N ASN A 340 29.91 -7.14 24.95
CA ASN A 340 30.03 -8.60 24.92
C ASN A 340 28.70 -9.25 24.52
N LEU A 341 28.75 -10.48 24.04
CA LEU A 341 27.59 -11.34 23.87
C LEU A 341 27.30 -12.14 25.16
N PRO A 342 26.02 -12.45 25.48
CA PRO A 342 25.70 -13.31 26.61
C PRO A 342 26.19 -14.75 26.39
N ASP A 343 26.17 -15.55 27.44
CA ASP A 343 26.34 -17.00 27.31
C ASP A 343 25.08 -17.67 26.77
N VAL A 344 25.22 -18.84 26.18
CA VAL A 344 24.09 -19.63 25.64
C VAL A 344 22.97 -19.87 26.66
N ASP A 345 23.33 -19.97 27.94
CA ASP A 345 22.37 -20.16 29.03
C ASP A 345 21.66 -18.87 29.48
N ASN A 346 22.10 -17.71 28.96
CA ASN A 346 21.61 -16.39 29.33
C ASN A 346 21.16 -15.58 28.10
N LEU A 347 20.67 -16.24 27.06
CA LEU A 347 20.26 -15.60 25.78
C LEU A 347 19.05 -14.65 25.96
N ASP A 348 18.32 -14.75 27.06
CA ASP A 348 17.26 -13.82 27.46
C ASP A 348 17.79 -12.39 27.72
N GLN A 349 19.10 -12.22 27.92
CA GLN A 349 19.75 -10.92 28.05
C GLN A 349 20.04 -10.24 26.69
N ALA A 350 20.03 -11.00 25.60
CA ALA A 350 20.25 -10.46 24.26
C ALA A 350 19.05 -9.60 23.80
N LEU A 351 19.30 -8.62 22.94
CA LEU A 351 18.24 -7.90 22.22
C LEU A 351 17.39 -8.86 21.40
N ASN A 352 18.05 -9.80 20.73
CA ASN A 352 17.47 -11.00 20.12
C ASN A 352 18.57 -11.96 19.67
N TYR A 353 18.17 -13.18 19.32
CA TYR A 353 19.08 -14.22 18.83
C TYR A 353 18.37 -15.20 17.90
N THR A 354 19.15 -15.89 17.08
CA THR A 354 18.72 -17.06 16.31
C THR A 354 19.69 -18.19 16.60
N ARG A 355 19.19 -19.33 17.07
CA ARG A 355 19.97 -20.53 17.43
C ARG A 355 19.65 -21.65 16.48
N ARG A 356 20.68 -22.32 15.96
CA ARG A 356 20.53 -23.48 15.08
C ARG A 356 21.40 -24.63 15.54
N TYR A 357 20.78 -25.80 15.57
CA TYR A 357 21.45 -27.06 15.80
C TYR A 357 21.65 -27.78 14.46
N ALA A 358 22.84 -28.38 14.24
CA ALA A 358 23.15 -29.13 13.02
C ALA A 358 22.87 -28.29 11.75
N VAL A 359 23.65 -27.24 11.55
CA VAL A 359 23.58 -26.45 10.33
C VAL A 359 24.05 -27.30 9.16
N SER A 360 23.18 -27.59 8.23
CA SER A 360 23.57 -28.08 6.91
C SER A 360 23.93 -26.88 6.03
N THR A 361 24.86 -27.13 5.11
CA THR A 361 25.32 -26.15 4.12
C THR A 361 24.20 -25.42 3.41
N ALA A 362 24.42 -24.14 3.12
CA ALA A 362 23.76 -23.30 2.14
C ALA A 362 22.59 -22.42 2.57
N ASP A 363 21.97 -22.58 3.73
CA ASP A 363 20.88 -21.70 4.11
C ASP A 363 21.39 -20.50 4.91
N MET A 364 21.34 -19.31 4.31
CA MET A 364 21.48 -18.04 5.04
C MET A 364 20.55 -18.05 6.26
N PHE A 365 21.02 -17.63 7.40
CA PHE A 365 20.19 -17.41 8.57
C PHE A 365 20.39 -16.02 9.16
N SER A 366 19.36 -15.50 9.79
CA SER A 366 19.35 -14.12 10.25
C SER A 366 18.76 -13.97 11.64
N VAL A 367 19.11 -12.87 12.29
CA VAL A 367 18.45 -12.38 13.50
C VAL A 367 18.00 -10.93 13.28
N THR A 368 16.73 -10.66 13.58
CA THR A 368 16.18 -9.30 13.59
C THR A 368 16.11 -8.85 15.04
N PHE A 369 16.63 -7.65 15.34
CA PHE A 369 16.64 -7.10 16.70
C PHE A 369 16.30 -5.61 16.68
N ASN A 370 15.76 -5.11 17.80
CA ASN A 370 15.44 -3.70 18.00
C ASN A 370 16.41 -3.08 19.00
N VAL A 371 17.01 -1.95 18.63
CA VAL A 371 17.84 -1.10 19.50
C VAL A 371 16.93 0.02 20.00
N PRO A 372 16.58 0.05 21.31
CA PRO A 372 15.58 0.99 21.82
C PRO A 372 16.07 2.45 21.87
N GLU A 373 17.38 2.64 22.05
CA GLU A 373 18.04 3.95 22.06
C GLU A 373 19.47 3.80 21.54
N LYS A 374 20.08 4.88 21.13
CA LYS A 374 21.47 4.88 20.65
C LYS A 374 22.40 4.20 21.66
N SER A 375 23.05 3.10 21.27
CA SER A 375 23.83 2.24 22.14
C SER A 375 24.99 1.57 21.44
N PHE A 376 26.01 1.16 22.21
CA PHE A 376 26.98 0.16 21.74
C PHE A 376 26.33 -1.21 21.77
N VAL A 377 26.39 -1.90 20.63
CA VAL A 377 25.78 -3.23 20.45
C VAL A 377 26.86 -4.19 19.96
N SER A 378 27.00 -5.32 20.64
CA SER A 378 27.80 -6.45 20.19
C SER A 378 26.97 -7.36 19.33
N ILE A 379 27.46 -7.67 18.11
CA ILE A 379 26.76 -8.49 17.11
C ILE A 379 27.71 -9.57 16.63
N GLY A 380 27.27 -10.83 16.62
CA GLY A 380 28.10 -11.92 16.16
C GLY A 380 27.63 -13.28 16.59
N PHE A 381 28.60 -14.16 16.89
CA PHE A 381 28.43 -15.59 17.03
C PHE A 381 28.72 -16.06 18.47
N ILE A 382 27.96 -17.05 18.90
CA ILE A 382 28.20 -17.85 20.09
C ILE A 382 28.18 -19.33 19.62
N VAL A 383 29.25 -20.05 19.78
CA VAL A 383 29.42 -21.41 19.20
C VAL A 383 29.72 -22.42 20.27
N ASN A 384 28.92 -23.50 20.28
CA ASN A 384 29.23 -24.75 20.97
C ASN A 384 29.44 -25.81 19.90
N MET A 385 30.60 -26.37 19.84
CA MET A 385 30.95 -27.35 18.81
C MET A 385 31.95 -28.35 19.33
N GLY A 386 31.69 -29.63 19.08
CA GLY A 386 32.69 -30.70 19.18
C GLY A 386 33.61 -30.71 17.97
N GLU A 387 34.17 -31.88 17.66
CA GLU A 387 35.06 -32.02 16.50
C GLU A 387 34.37 -31.67 15.18
N GLY A 388 34.99 -30.79 14.35
CA GLY A 388 34.46 -30.33 13.08
C GLY A 388 34.91 -28.92 12.72
N TYR A 389 34.28 -28.36 11.70
CA TYR A 389 34.47 -26.96 11.30
C TYR A 389 33.19 -26.35 10.75
N LEU A 390 33.12 -25.05 10.83
CA LEU A 390 32.03 -24.23 10.34
C LEU A 390 32.61 -22.99 9.65
N ASN A 391 32.38 -22.87 8.38
CA ASN A 391 32.90 -21.79 7.55
C ASN A 391 31.84 -20.81 7.19
N PHE A 392 32.19 -19.53 7.23
CA PHE A 392 31.34 -18.40 6.76
C PHE A 392 32.05 -17.66 5.65
N SER A 393 31.31 -17.23 4.65
CA SER A 393 31.81 -16.43 3.53
C SER A 393 31.47 -14.95 3.66
N LYS A 394 30.37 -14.62 4.34
CA LYS A 394 29.85 -13.26 4.43
C LYS A 394 28.94 -13.09 5.65
N VAL A 395 28.92 -11.87 6.18
CA VAL A 395 27.88 -11.37 7.08
C VAL A 395 27.38 -10.02 6.58
N GLU A 396 26.13 -9.70 6.82
CA GLU A 396 25.51 -8.45 6.44
C GLU A 396 24.70 -7.87 7.60
N LEU A 397 24.64 -6.54 7.67
CA LEU A 397 23.81 -5.82 8.63
C LEU A 397 22.92 -4.85 7.89
N PHE A 398 21.61 -5.07 7.95
CA PHE A 398 20.58 -4.19 7.41
C PHE A 398 19.97 -3.36 8.51
N LYS A 399 19.55 -2.14 8.17
CA LYS A 399 18.71 -1.30 9.01
C LYS A 399 17.37 -1.06 8.31
N GLU A 400 16.29 -1.09 9.09
CA GLU A 400 14.94 -0.70 8.67
C GLU A 400 14.77 0.81 8.78
N PHE A 401 14.24 1.44 7.74
CA PHE A 401 13.99 2.86 7.62
C PHE A 401 12.51 3.18 7.39
#